data_4a44a8dea34b4694e5e8a2a3fa9b4128
#
_entry.id   4a44a8dea34b4694e5e8a2a3fa9b4128
#
_cell.length_a   1.000
_cell.length_b   1.000
_cell.length_c   1.000
_cell.angle_alpha   90.00
_cell.angle_beta   90.00
_cell.angle_gamma   90.00
#
_symmetry.space_group_name_H-M   'P 1'
#
loop_
_entity.id
_entity.type
_entity.pdbx_description
1 polymer ?
#
loop_
_entity_poly.entity_id
_entity_poly.type
_entity_poly.pdbx_seq_one_letter_code
_entity_poly.pdbx_strand_id
1 'polypeptide(L)'
;MSISDKTKKSLEKIGLTSYEIRAYTTLIKDGESNASEISQNSGVPYSKIYEILGTLEEKGWIGSDDSRPTKYFAKAPSNALETTKQNADTIFSENKNVILSELIPLYEKTGTSEKPDIWFISGAMNIVSKIMEMVEHCREEVMIAVPQAG
;
A
#
# COMPACT_ATOMS: atom_id res chain seq x y z
N MET A 1 12.79 22.76 5.30
CA MET A 1 12.84 22.09 4.01
C MET A 1 11.55 21.34 3.75
N SER A 2 11.04 21.42 2.56
CA SER A 2 9.79 20.76 2.25
C SER A 2 9.98 19.86 1.03
N ILE A 3 9.10 18.86 0.92
CA ILE A 3 9.16 17.95 -0.21
C ILE A 3 8.41 18.57 -1.39
N SER A 4 8.72 18.07 -2.57
CA SER A 4 8.10 18.59 -3.79
C SER A 4 6.67 18.08 -3.92
N ASP A 5 5.89 18.76 -4.76
CA ASP A 5 4.52 18.31 -5.03
C ASP A 5 4.51 16.93 -5.65
N LYS A 6 5.51 16.63 -6.46
CA LYS A 6 5.62 15.30 -7.06
C LYS A 6 5.73 14.21 -5.99
N THR A 7 6.56 14.46 -4.99
CA THR A 7 6.73 13.51 -3.90
C THR A 7 5.44 13.38 -3.09
N LYS A 8 4.77 14.50 -2.84
CA LYS A 8 3.50 14.46 -2.12
C LYS A 8 2.48 13.60 -2.85
N LYS A 9 2.36 13.80 -4.16
CA LYS A 9 1.42 13.03 -4.95
C LYS A 9 1.76 11.55 -4.95
N SER A 10 3.04 11.24 -5.01
CA SER A 10 3.48 9.85 -4.95
C SER A 10 3.09 9.19 -3.64
N LEU A 11 3.28 9.91 -2.54
CA LEU A 11 2.89 9.38 -1.22
C LEU A 11 1.38 9.19 -1.13
N GLU A 12 0.63 10.12 -1.70
CA GLU A 12 -0.83 9.97 -1.72
C GLU A 12 -1.27 8.75 -2.50
N LYS A 13 -0.57 8.46 -3.59
CA LYS A 13 -0.92 7.31 -4.42
C LYS A 13 -0.71 5.99 -3.70
N ILE A 14 0.23 5.93 -2.77
CA ILE A 14 0.47 4.69 -2.03
C ILE A 14 -0.33 4.65 -0.73
N GLY A 15 -1.20 5.62 -0.50
CA GLY A 15 -2.17 5.52 0.57
C GLY A 15 -2.03 6.48 1.74
N LEU A 16 -1.14 7.46 1.65
CA LEU A 16 -1.03 8.43 2.74
C LEU A 16 -1.95 9.62 2.49
N THR A 17 -2.58 10.09 3.55
CA THR A 17 -3.40 11.30 3.46
C THR A 17 -2.52 12.54 3.59
N SER A 18 -3.08 13.68 3.24
CA SER A 18 -2.37 14.95 3.35
C SER A 18 -1.86 15.20 4.77
N TYR A 19 -2.69 14.95 5.75
CA TYR A 19 -2.30 15.14 7.15
C TYR A 19 -1.19 14.17 7.55
N GLU A 20 -1.27 12.93 7.07
CA GLU A 20 -0.23 11.95 7.38
C GLU A 20 1.11 12.36 6.80
N ILE A 21 1.09 12.88 5.58
CA ILE A 21 2.31 13.36 4.94
C ILE A 21 2.92 14.52 5.74
N ARG A 22 2.08 15.44 6.18
CA ARG A 22 2.54 16.57 6.97
C ARG A 22 3.17 16.12 8.27
N ALA A 23 2.51 15.23 8.99
CA ALA A 23 3.03 14.76 10.27
C ALA A 23 4.34 14.02 10.10
N TYR A 24 4.42 13.15 9.11
CA TYR A 24 5.63 12.38 8.88
C TYR A 24 6.81 13.28 8.49
N THR A 25 6.59 14.21 7.57
CA THR A 25 7.68 15.10 7.16
C THR A 25 8.11 16.01 8.29
N THR A 26 7.18 16.40 9.16
CA THR A 26 7.53 17.19 10.34
C THR A 26 8.45 16.40 11.27
N LEU A 27 8.15 15.11 11.46
CA LEU A 27 8.99 14.27 12.29
C LEU A 27 10.37 14.06 11.70
N ILE A 28 10.46 13.95 10.38
CA ILE A 28 11.76 13.85 9.73
C ILE A 28 12.58 15.11 9.97
N LYS A 29 11.92 16.25 9.85
CA LYS A 29 12.59 17.54 9.92
C LYS A 29 12.97 17.89 11.35
N ASP A 30 12.05 17.71 12.29
CA ASP A 30 12.24 18.17 13.66
C ASP A 30 12.77 17.10 14.59
N GLY A 31 12.72 15.84 14.18
CA GLY A 31 13.13 14.76 15.03
C GLY A 31 12.02 14.34 15.99
N GLU A 32 12.39 13.57 16.98
CA GLU A 32 11.46 13.03 17.95
C GLU A 32 10.63 14.13 18.60
N SER A 33 9.32 13.99 18.63
CA SER A 33 8.42 15.04 19.11
C SER A 33 7.17 14.41 19.72
N ASN A 34 6.54 15.15 20.64
CA ASN A 34 5.26 14.72 21.19
C ASN A 34 4.12 15.21 20.29
N ALA A 35 2.89 14.74 20.57
CA ALA A 35 1.76 15.04 19.71
C ALA A 35 1.50 16.55 19.59
N SER A 36 1.64 17.27 20.69
CA SER A 36 1.41 18.71 20.68
C SER A 36 2.39 19.42 19.74
N GLU A 37 3.65 19.04 19.84
CA GLU A 37 4.68 19.63 18.98
C GLU A 37 4.43 19.31 17.53
N ILE A 38 4.06 18.08 17.25
CA ILE A 38 3.79 17.68 15.88
C ILE A 38 2.61 18.46 15.32
N SER A 39 1.54 18.61 16.12
CA SER A 39 0.38 19.38 15.67
C SER A 39 0.75 20.81 15.34
N GLN A 40 1.52 21.45 16.22
CA GLN A 40 1.91 22.85 16.01
C GLN A 40 2.78 23.00 14.76
N ASN A 41 3.74 22.12 14.60
CA ASN A 41 4.74 22.29 13.55
C ASN A 41 4.28 21.76 12.18
N SER A 42 3.34 20.82 12.18
CA SER A 42 2.84 20.25 10.91
C SER A 42 1.60 20.96 10.40
N GLY A 43 0.90 21.67 11.26
CA GLY A 43 -0.37 22.27 10.88
C GLY A 43 -1.55 21.33 10.95
N VAL A 44 -1.33 20.11 11.44
CA VAL A 44 -2.44 19.17 11.64
C VAL A 44 -3.21 19.60 12.87
N PRO A 45 -4.55 19.74 12.79
CA PRO A 45 -5.30 20.15 13.96
C PRO A 45 -5.12 19.19 15.14
N TYR A 46 -5.00 19.75 16.32
CA TYR A 46 -4.76 18.93 17.50
C TYR A 46 -5.89 17.90 17.71
N SER A 47 -7.10 18.28 17.32
CA SER A 47 -8.24 17.37 17.46
C SER A 47 -8.10 16.12 16.60
N LYS A 48 -7.23 16.15 15.59
CA LYS A 48 -7.03 15.02 14.69
C LYS A 48 -5.67 14.37 14.84
N ILE A 49 -4.78 14.97 15.62
CA ILE A 49 -3.37 14.53 15.60
C ILE A 49 -3.23 13.09 16.10
N TYR A 50 -3.95 12.69 17.12
CA TYR A 50 -3.82 11.34 17.65
C TYR A 50 -4.31 10.30 16.67
N GLU A 51 -5.39 10.60 15.95
CA GLU A 51 -5.88 9.71 14.92
C GLU A 51 -4.86 9.56 13.79
N ILE A 52 -4.29 10.68 13.38
CA ILE A 52 -3.30 10.68 12.29
C ILE A 52 -2.05 9.92 12.70
N LEU A 53 -1.56 10.16 13.92
CA LEU A 53 -0.37 9.45 14.39
C LEU A 53 -0.64 7.95 14.54
N GLY A 54 -1.85 7.60 14.97
CA GLY A 54 -2.22 6.20 15.08
C GLY A 54 -2.21 5.48 13.74
N THR A 55 -2.77 6.12 12.70
CA THR A 55 -2.77 5.49 11.38
C THR A 55 -1.37 5.41 10.79
N LEU A 56 -0.55 6.44 11.01
CA LEU A 56 0.84 6.39 10.54
C LEU A 56 1.61 5.26 11.21
N GLU A 57 1.37 5.06 12.49
CA GLU A 57 2.03 4.00 13.23
C GLU A 57 1.59 2.63 12.70
N GLU A 58 0.31 2.46 12.45
CA GLU A 58 -0.21 1.23 11.87
C GLU A 58 0.37 0.94 10.49
N LYS A 59 0.56 1.99 9.72
CA LYS A 59 1.09 1.84 8.36
C LYS A 59 2.61 1.63 8.34
N GLY A 60 3.26 1.81 9.49
CA GLY A 60 4.70 1.55 9.58
C GLY A 60 5.58 2.73 9.27
N TRP A 61 5.03 3.95 9.27
CA TRP A 61 5.81 5.14 8.95
C TRP A 61 6.44 5.80 10.15
N ILE A 62 5.84 5.62 11.33
CA ILE A 62 6.37 6.19 12.56
C ILE A 62 6.32 5.16 13.67
N GLY A 63 7.07 5.41 14.72
CA GLY A 63 7.00 4.64 15.96
C GLY A 63 6.80 5.57 17.11
N SER A 64 6.56 5.00 18.29
CA SER A 64 6.39 5.76 19.50
C SER A 64 7.12 5.08 20.64
N ASP A 65 7.41 5.85 21.68
CA ASP A 65 8.04 5.30 22.86
C ASP A 65 7.09 5.39 24.05
N ASP A 66 7.57 4.97 25.22
CA ASP A 66 6.74 4.95 26.42
C ASP A 66 6.88 6.20 27.27
N SER A 67 7.45 7.25 26.71
CA SER A 67 7.61 8.51 27.44
C SER A 67 6.28 9.13 27.80
N ARG A 68 6.31 10.03 28.76
CA ARG A 68 5.14 10.80 29.12
C ARG A 68 5.50 12.28 29.11
N PRO A 69 4.98 13.03 28.17
CA PRO A 69 4.09 12.59 27.08
C PRO A 69 4.79 11.69 26.07
N THR A 70 4.00 10.87 25.38
CA THR A 70 4.50 9.94 24.38
C THR A 70 5.24 10.71 23.29
N LYS A 71 6.41 10.21 22.93
CA LYS A 71 7.18 10.80 21.84
C LYS A 71 7.12 9.90 20.62
N TYR A 72 7.03 10.52 19.48
CA TYR A 72 6.93 9.84 18.21
C TYR A 72 8.19 10.12 17.39
N PHE A 73 8.56 9.17 16.56
CA PHE A 73 9.72 9.32 15.69
C PHE A 73 9.44 8.74 14.32
N ALA A 74 10.08 9.32 13.31
CA ALA A 74 9.92 8.84 11.95
C ALA A 74 10.77 7.61 11.72
N LYS A 75 10.19 6.60 11.07
CA LYS A 75 10.96 5.45 10.63
C LYS A 75 11.60 5.78 9.30
N ALA A 76 12.67 5.06 8.97
CA ALA A 76 13.36 5.31 7.72
C ALA A 76 12.41 5.12 6.54
N PRO A 77 12.43 6.02 5.56
CA PRO A 77 11.49 5.90 4.43
C PRO A 77 11.57 4.56 3.71
N SER A 78 12.77 3.99 3.56
CA SER A 78 12.89 2.70 2.89
C SER A 78 12.19 1.60 3.67
N ASN A 79 12.30 1.62 5.00
CA ASN A 79 11.61 0.63 5.83
C ASN A 79 10.11 0.83 5.80
N ALA A 80 9.67 2.09 5.81
CA ALA A 80 8.25 2.39 5.75
C ALA A 80 7.64 1.93 4.43
N LEU A 81 8.36 2.13 3.34
CA LEU A 81 7.88 1.69 2.03
C LEU A 81 7.80 0.18 1.95
N GLU A 82 8.79 -0.51 2.52
CA GLU A 82 8.77 -1.97 2.54
C GLU A 82 7.58 -2.48 3.32
N THR A 83 7.32 -1.91 4.48
CA THR A 83 6.16 -2.28 5.30
C THR A 83 4.86 -2.01 4.55
N THR A 84 4.79 -0.86 3.88
CA THR A 84 3.61 -0.49 3.10
C THR A 84 3.33 -1.52 2.02
N LYS A 85 4.38 -1.94 1.32
CA LYS A 85 4.23 -2.94 0.28
C LYS A 85 3.75 -4.27 0.84
N GLN A 86 4.37 -4.71 1.93
CA GLN A 86 3.98 -5.97 2.56
C GLN A 86 2.53 -5.94 3.04
N ASN A 87 2.11 -4.82 3.62
CA ASN A 87 0.73 -4.68 4.07
C ASN A 87 -0.25 -4.73 2.91
N ALA A 88 0.09 -4.07 1.81
CA ALA A 88 -0.77 -4.09 0.62
C ALA A 88 -0.88 -5.50 0.06
N ASP A 89 0.24 -6.22 -0.01
CA ASP A 89 0.25 -7.59 -0.50
C ASP A 89 -0.59 -8.50 0.38
N THR A 90 -0.48 -8.33 1.70
CA THR A 90 -1.24 -9.14 2.65
C THR A 90 -2.73 -8.88 2.53
N ILE A 91 -3.11 -7.61 2.47
CA ILE A 91 -4.53 -7.24 2.33
C ILE A 91 -5.09 -7.82 1.04
N PHE A 92 -4.35 -7.69 -0.03
CA PHE A 92 -4.79 -8.22 -1.32
C PHE A 92 -4.96 -9.74 -1.26
N SER A 93 -3.94 -10.44 -0.72
CA SER A 93 -3.97 -11.90 -0.66
C SER A 93 -5.11 -12.41 0.21
N GLU A 94 -5.32 -11.77 1.35
CA GLU A 94 -6.36 -12.20 2.28
C GLU A 94 -7.75 -12.03 1.71
N ASN A 95 -7.94 -11.01 0.89
CA ASN A 95 -9.27 -10.67 0.42
C ASN A 95 -9.56 -11.21 -0.98
N LYS A 96 -8.55 -11.55 -1.73
CA LYS A 96 -8.72 -12.01 -3.10
C LYS A 96 -9.65 -13.20 -3.19
N ASN A 97 -9.39 -14.22 -2.38
CA ASN A 97 -10.17 -15.46 -2.46
C ASN A 97 -11.61 -15.25 -2.02
N VAL A 98 -11.81 -14.42 -1.01
CA VAL A 98 -13.16 -14.12 -0.56
C VAL A 98 -13.94 -13.43 -1.67
N ILE A 99 -13.32 -12.45 -2.29
CA ILE A 99 -13.95 -11.71 -3.37
C ILE A 99 -14.30 -12.64 -4.54
N LEU A 100 -13.34 -13.45 -4.95
CA LEU A 100 -13.55 -14.33 -6.08
C LEU A 100 -14.62 -15.39 -5.79
N SER A 101 -14.62 -15.92 -4.56
CA SER A 101 -15.57 -16.97 -4.23
C SER A 101 -17.01 -16.50 -4.32
N GLU A 102 -17.23 -15.23 -4.13
CA GLU A 102 -18.58 -14.68 -4.18
C GLU A 102 -18.92 -14.07 -5.54
N LEU A 103 -17.96 -13.41 -6.14
CA LEU A 103 -18.25 -12.69 -7.40
C LEU A 103 -18.24 -13.58 -8.64
N ILE A 104 -17.42 -14.62 -8.65
CA ILE A 104 -17.38 -15.51 -9.81
C ILE A 104 -18.73 -16.17 -10.04
N PRO A 105 -19.37 -16.78 -9.03
CA PRO A 105 -20.68 -17.38 -9.26
C PRO A 105 -21.72 -16.36 -9.70
N LEU A 106 -21.66 -15.14 -9.18
CA LEU A 106 -22.59 -14.10 -9.60
C LEU A 106 -22.39 -13.74 -11.05
N TYR A 107 -21.17 -13.59 -11.44
CA TYR A 107 -20.83 -13.24 -12.82
C TYR A 107 -21.30 -14.31 -13.78
N GLU A 108 -21.04 -15.57 -13.47
CA GLU A 108 -21.44 -16.68 -14.30
C GLU A 108 -22.95 -16.87 -14.34
N LYS A 109 -23.59 -16.63 -13.19
CA LYS A 109 -25.04 -16.81 -13.09
C LYS A 109 -25.81 -15.83 -13.96
N THR A 110 -25.31 -14.60 -14.06
CA THR A 110 -26.00 -13.61 -14.86
C THR A 110 -25.85 -13.83 -16.36
N GLY A 111 -24.98 -14.74 -16.74
CA GLY A 111 -24.73 -14.97 -18.16
C GLY A 111 -23.97 -13.83 -18.80
N THR A 112 -23.43 -12.96 -18.01
CA THR A 112 -22.65 -11.84 -18.51
C THR A 112 -21.29 -12.36 -18.93
N SER A 113 -21.26 -12.97 -20.08
CA SER A 113 -20.00 -13.51 -20.52
C SER A 113 -19.12 -12.39 -21.03
N GLU A 114 -17.87 -12.52 -20.71
CA GLU A 114 -16.86 -11.64 -21.25
C GLU A 114 -16.87 -11.74 -22.75
N LYS A 115 -16.69 -10.63 -23.40
CA LYS A 115 -16.45 -10.72 -24.83
C LYS A 115 -15.13 -11.43 -25.01
N PRO A 116 -15.10 -12.41 -25.92
CA PRO A 116 -13.87 -13.21 -26.04
C PRO A 116 -12.67 -12.44 -26.47
N ASP A 117 -12.79 -11.21 -26.62
CA ASP A 117 -11.66 -10.40 -26.99
C ASP A 117 -10.74 -10.15 -25.85
N ILE A 118 -11.11 -10.67 -24.93
CA ILE A 118 -10.25 -10.24 -23.90
C ILE A 118 -9.25 -11.30 -23.52
N TRP A 119 -9.72 -11.41 -24.00
CA TRP A 119 -8.94 -12.07 -23.46
C TRP A 119 -8.09 -12.24 -23.00
N PHE A 120 -8.19 -12.09 -23.16
CA PHE A 120 -7.44 -12.52 -22.56
C PHE A 120 -6.74 -12.53 -21.73
N ILE A 121 -6.98 -12.51 -21.99
CA ILE A 121 -6.30 -12.71 -21.24
C ILE A 121 -6.10 -13.07 -20.37
N SER A 122 -6.46 -12.91 -20.71
CA SER A 122 -6.10 -13.37 -19.91
C SER A 122 -5.57 -13.70 -19.38
N GLY A 123 -5.93 -13.68 -20.00
CA GLY A 123 -5.25 -14.10 -19.44
C GLY A 123 -4.56 -13.88 -18.96
N ALA A 124 -4.81 -13.61 -19.50
CA ALA A 124 -4.15 -13.58 -18.98
C ALA A 124 -3.91 -13.43 -18.15
N MET A 125 -4.62 -13.07 -18.13
CA MET A 125 -4.28 -13.15 -17.41
C MET A 125 -3.97 -13.78 -17.06
N ASN A 126 -4.29 -13.89 -17.61
CA ASN A 126 -3.88 -14.60 -17.28
C ASN A 126 -3.15 -14.84 -17.33
N ILE A 127 -3.37 -14.59 -17.78
CA ILE A 127 -2.56 -14.95 -17.79
C ILE A 127 -1.80 -14.46 -17.46
N VAL A 128 -1.96 -13.55 -17.62
CA VAL A 128 -1.16 -13.29 -17.01
C VAL A 128 -0.90 -13.62 -16.27
N SER A 129 -1.35 -13.74 -16.24
CA SER A 129 -0.89 -14.27 -15.50
C SER A 129 -0.58 -15.10 -15.72
N LYS A 130 -0.93 -15.42 -16.43
CA LYS A 130 -0.43 -16.24 -16.58
C LYS A 130 0.53 -16.11 -16.88
N ILE A 131 0.51 -15.49 -17.03
CA ILE A 131 1.39 -15.37 -16.92
C ILE A 131 2.03 -15.04 -16.25
N MET A 132 1.85 -14.74 -15.95
CA MET A 132 2.47 -14.67 -15.06
C MET A 132 2.68 -15.50 -14.44
N GLU A 133 2.13 -16.13 -14.52
CA GLU A 133 2.40 -16.95 -13.90
C GLU A 133 3.07 -17.50 -14.22
N MET A 134 2.98 -17.33 -14.86
CA MET A 134 3.61 -17.74 -15.03
C MET A 134 4.52 -17.35 -14.76
N VAL A 135 4.56 -16.73 -14.62
CA VAL A 135 5.38 -16.45 -14.25
C VAL A 135 5.89 -16.59 -13.40
N GLU A 136 5.73 -16.61 -12.98
CA GLU A 136 6.21 -16.92 -12.09
C GLU A 136 6.68 -17.84 -12.00
N HIS A 137 6.20 -17.90 -12.77
CA HIS A 137 6.66 -18.73 -12.76
C HIS A 137 7.48 -18.83 -13.10
N CYS A 138 7.48 -18.36 -13.70
CA CYS A 138 8.07 -18.52 -13.91
C CYS A 138 8.95 -18.18 -13.67
N ARG A 139 9.18 -18.15 -13.87
CA ARG A 139 9.85 -18.07 -13.73
C ARG A 139 10.59 -18.63 -13.72
N GLU A 140 10.15 -18.39 -14.14
CA GLU A 140 10.45 -19.04 -14.19
C GLU A 140 10.42 -19.66 -14.64
N GLU A 141 9.93 -19.55 -15.36
CA GLU A 141 9.74 -20.20 -15.83
C GLU A 141 9.43 -20.26 -16.25
N VAL A 142 9.12 -20.03 -16.77
CA VAL A 142 8.69 -20.29 -17.10
C VAL A 142 8.75 -20.37 -17.49
N MET A 143 8.49 -20.23 -17.99
CA MET A 143 8.44 -20.53 -18.31
C MET A 143 8.48 -21.09 -18.61
N ILE A 144 8.03 -20.88 -19.15
CA ILE A 144 7.82 -21.51 -19.42
C ILE A 144 7.81 -21.83 -19.90
N ALA A 145 7.47 -21.63 -20.29
CA ALA A 145 7.32 -22.10 -20.63
C ALA A 145 7.31 -22.11 -21.19
N VAL A 146 7.03 -21.91 -21.57
CA VAL A 146 6.90 -22.13 -21.99
C VAL A 146 7.26 -22.30 -22.55
N PRO A 147 7.18 -22.21 -23.01
CA PRO A 147 7.37 -22.60 -23.39
C PRO A 147 7.90 -22.76 -23.63
N GLN A 148 7.65 -22.45 -23.94
CA GLN A 148 7.93 -22.71 -23.95
C GLN A 148 8.22 -22.95 -24.11
N ALA A 149 7.99 -22.73 -24.57
CA ALA A 149 8.08 -23.09 -24.52
C ALA A 149 8.34 -23.28 -24.53
N GLY A 150 8.16 -23.04 -24.94
CA GLY A 150 8.34 -23.35 -24.80
C GLY A 150 8.43 -23.52 -24.64
#